data_303a57a251f3e330d9ef390a17d6f2b6
#
_entry.id   303a57a251f3e330d9ef390a17d6f2b6
#
_cell.length_a   1.000
_cell.length_b   1.000
_cell.length_c   1.000
_cell.angle_alpha   90.00
_cell.angle_beta   90.00
_cell.angle_gamma   90.00
#
_symmetry.space_group_name_H-M   'P 1'
#
loop_
_entity.id
_entity.type
_entity.pdbx_description
1 polymer ?
#
loop_
_entity_poly.entity_id
_entity_poly.type
_entity_poly.pdbx_seq_one_letter_code
_entity_poly.pdbx_strand_id
1 'polypeptide(L)'
;MSSSIDPALARLIIQQFPAAQSAGSFFPLTGLTGQTGKVVVGDLTLLARHQRKAEPVPGVDRRREYHILRKISGSGLAPAVQGFNAEWLLLGWQPGEALDRQGFIQHLEAVALKVATLHAQPLSGYRLSLLSLLQQYWQLSCPTRRHHGWLRALKKCQQQGEPRPLRLALLHMDIHGGNVIRHRDSLQLIDWEYASDGDVALELAAIVAGNGLNQQQRQQMTARYAAQQNIDQQVLTQQMQRWQPWLRLLMASWYELRWQQTQQPMFYTLAAEAWQRVFSD
;
A
#
# COMPACT_ATOMS: atom_id res chain seq x y z
N MET A 1 9.58 24.14 -7.45
CA MET A 1 8.79 25.40 -7.45
C MET A 1 7.57 25.18 -6.58
N SER A 2 7.25 26.07 -5.63
CA SER A 2 6.02 26.00 -4.86
C SER A 2 4.84 26.40 -5.75
N SER A 3 3.78 25.61 -5.75
CA SER A 3 2.51 25.97 -6.39
C SER A 3 1.59 26.67 -5.38
N SER A 4 0.62 27.44 -5.87
CA SER A 4 -0.44 27.97 -5.01
C SER A 4 -1.19 26.81 -4.34
N ILE A 5 -1.45 26.94 -3.04
CA ILE A 5 -2.18 25.92 -2.27
C ILE A 5 -3.63 25.89 -2.75
N ASP A 6 -4.14 24.69 -2.94
CA ASP A 6 -5.57 24.45 -3.24
C ASP A 6 -6.47 25.06 -2.14
N PRO A 7 -7.57 25.76 -2.47
CA PRO A 7 -8.41 26.43 -1.48
C PRO A 7 -9.04 25.51 -0.43
N ALA A 8 -9.37 24.26 -0.77
CA ALA A 8 -9.92 23.30 0.19
C ALA A 8 -8.83 22.80 1.16
N LEU A 9 -7.58 22.62 0.69
CA LEU A 9 -6.44 22.33 1.52
C LEU A 9 -6.10 23.51 2.43
N ALA A 10 -6.10 24.72 1.93
CA ALA A 10 -5.85 25.94 2.72
C ALA A 10 -6.85 26.08 3.88
N ARG A 11 -8.15 25.90 3.61
CA ARG A 11 -9.17 25.91 4.67
C ARG A 11 -8.93 24.82 5.72
N LEU A 12 -8.57 23.60 5.30
CA LEU A 12 -8.29 22.50 6.22
C LEU A 12 -7.10 22.83 7.13
N ILE A 13 -6.01 23.40 6.58
CA ILE A 13 -4.82 23.78 7.34
C ILE A 13 -5.17 24.86 8.38
N ILE A 14 -5.85 25.92 7.98
CA ILE A 14 -6.26 27.01 8.88
C ILE A 14 -7.18 26.48 9.99
N GLN A 15 -8.09 25.58 9.68
CA GLN A 15 -8.99 24.96 10.66
C GLN A 15 -8.23 24.13 11.70
N GLN A 16 -7.23 23.37 11.26
CA GLN A 16 -6.45 22.50 12.16
C GLN A 16 -5.35 23.26 12.92
N PHE A 17 -4.83 24.32 12.31
CA PHE A 17 -3.74 25.13 12.87
C PHE A 17 -4.11 26.62 12.86
N PRO A 18 -5.01 27.07 13.75
CA PRO A 18 -5.51 28.45 13.75
C PRO A 18 -4.40 29.50 13.95
N ALA A 19 -3.30 29.12 14.60
CA ALA A 19 -2.12 29.99 14.79
C ALA A 19 -1.29 30.19 13.51
N ALA A 20 -1.57 29.43 12.44
CA ALA A 20 -0.90 29.61 11.16
C ALA A 20 -1.40 30.90 10.49
N GLN A 21 -0.50 31.89 10.32
CA GLN A 21 -0.84 33.16 9.65
C GLN A 21 -1.12 33.02 8.15
N SER A 22 -0.72 31.90 7.56
CA SER A 22 -0.96 31.55 6.15
C SER A 22 -1.11 30.05 6.02
N ALA A 23 -1.72 29.59 4.91
CA ALA A 23 -1.86 28.16 4.59
C ALA A 23 -0.48 27.47 4.27
N GLY A 24 0.61 28.22 4.27
CA GLY A 24 1.96 27.73 4.01
C GLY A 24 2.28 27.55 2.53
N SER A 25 3.30 26.74 2.24
CA SER A 25 3.75 26.43 0.87
C SER A 25 3.54 24.96 0.55
N PHE A 26 3.05 24.66 -0.66
CA PHE A 26 2.84 23.31 -1.17
C PHE A 26 3.96 22.90 -2.15
N PHE A 27 4.61 21.78 -1.89
CA PHE A 27 5.66 21.20 -2.71
C PHE A 27 5.19 19.83 -3.22
N PRO A 28 4.82 19.71 -4.52
CA PRO A 28 4.39 18.44 -5.08
C PRO A 28 5.45 17.35 -4.89
N LEU A 29 5.01 16.17 -4.53
CA LEU A 29 5.84 14.98 -4.48
C LEU A 29 5.49 14.06 -5.65
N THR A 30 6.49 13.39 -6.18
CA THR A 30 6.29 12.35 -7.20
C THR A 30 5.61 11.16 -6.56
N GLY A 31 4.40 10.83 -7.01
CA GLY A 31 3.63 9.68 -6.53
C GLY A 31 2.87 9.03 -7.67
N LEU A 32 2.54 7.74 -7.53
CA LEU A 32 1.89 6.96 -8.59
C LEU A 32 0.36 7.09 -8.59
N THR A 33 -0.26 7.47 -7.47
CA THR A 33 -1.70 7.30 -7.27
C THR A 33 -2.49 8.58 -6.97
N GLY A 34 -1.87 9.76 -7.04
CA GLY A 34 -2.62 11.01 -6.77
C GLY A 34 -1.74 12.22 -6.58
N GLN A 35 -2.38 13.39 -6.40
CA GLN A 35 -1.67 14.58 -5.97
C GLN A 35 -1.30 14.43 -4.49
N THR A 36 -0.01 14.28 -4.25
CA THR A 36 0.57 14.25 -2.91
C THR A 36 1.59 15.37 -2.82
N GLY A 37 1.64 16.07 -1.73
CA GLY A 37 2.63 17.15 -1.56
C GLY A 37 3.02 17.36 -0.11
N LYS A 38 4.27 17.82 0.06
CA LYS A 38 4.77 18.32 1.32
C LYS A 38 4.23 19.73 1.53
N VAL A 39 3.66 19.99 2.69
CA VAL A 39 3.19 21.33 3.10
C VAL A 39 4.06 21.82 4.25
N VAL A 40 4.55 23.04 4.13
CA VAL A 40 5.33 23.71 5.19
C VAL A 40 4.54 24.93 5.66
N VAL A 41 4.20 24.96 6.95
CA VAL A 41 3.42 26.02 7.60
C VAL A 41 4.17 26.45 8.86
N GLY A 42 4.91 27.56 8.81
CA GLY A 42 5.85 27.93 9.88
C GLY A 42 6.85 26.82 10.14
N ASP A 43 6.95 26.36 11.37
CA ASP A 43 7.83 25.23 11.76
C ASP A 43 7.22 23.85 11.53
N LEU A 44 5.95 23.79 11.11
CA LEU A 44 5.26 22.53 10.85
C LEU A 44 5.54 22.03 9.44
N THR A 45 5.84 20.75 9.36
CA THR A 45 5.90 20.02 8.07
C THR A 45 4.84 18.93 8.04
N LEU A 46 4.04 18.94 6.99
CA LEU A 46 2.89 18.05 6.81
C LEU A 46 2.95 17.36 5.46
N LEU A 47 2.22 16.25 5.33
CA LEU A 47 1.95 15.58 4.06
C LEU A 47 0.47 15.76 3.73
N ALA A 48 0.17 16.34 2.56
CA ALA A 48 -1.18 16.48 2.06
C ALA A 48 -1.43 15.49 0.92
N ARG A 49 -2.52 14.71 0.99
CA ARG A 49 -2.93 13.68 0.00
C ARG A 49 -4.31 13.99 -0.52
N HIS A 50 -4.40 14.22 -1.84
CA HIS A 50 -5.67 14.55 -2.49
C HIS A 50 -6.50 13.31 -2.82
N GLN A 51 -7.82 13.39 -2.59
CA GLN A 51 -8.79 12.38 -3.03
C GLN A 51 -9.14 12.60 -4.50
N ARG A 52 -8.52 11.88 -5.42
CA ARG A 52 -8.91 11.93 -6.85
C ARG A 52 -10.23 11.19 -7.05
N LYS A 53 -11.23 11.92 -7.58
CA LYS A 53 -12.54 11.35 -7.95
C LYS A 53 -12.61 10.96 -9.43
N ALA A 54 -11.86 11.65 -10.29
CA ALA A 54 -11.94 11.50 -11.74
C ALA A 54 -11.27 10.22 -12.29
N GLU A 55 -10.24 9.71 -11.62
CA GLU A 55 -9.49 8.54 -12.06
C GLU A 55 -9.32 7.57 -10.87
N PRO A 56 -10.34 6.75 -10.58
CA PRO A 56 -10.27 5.85 -9.43
C PRO A 56 -9.20 4.78 -9.66
N VAL A 57 -8.38 4.56 -8.64
CA VAL A 57 -7.47 3.41 -8.57
C VAL A 57 -8.14 2.38 -7.65
N PRO A 58 -8.46 1.16 -8.13
CA PRO A 58 -9.05 0.14 -7.30
C PRO A 58 -8.24 -0.09 -6.02
N GLY A 59 -8.92 -0.17 -4.90
CA GLY A 59 -8.27 -0.36 -3.61
C GLY A 59 -7.75 0.92 -2.95
N VAL A 60 -7.80 2.09 -3.57
CA VAL A 60 -7.41 3.38 -2.97
C VAL A 60 -8.64 4.15 -2.50
N ASP A 61 -8.67 4.48 -1.19
CA ASP A 61 -9.74 5.27 -0.57
C ASP A 61 -9.18 6.09 0.60
N ARG A 62 -9.11 7.42 0.43
CA ARG A 62 -8.55 8.32 1.45
C ARG A 62 -9.40 8.39 2.73
N ARG A 63 -10.70 8.17 2.63
CA ARG A 63 -11.58 8.10 3.81
C ARG A 63 -11.28 6.85 4.64
N ARG A 64 -11.09 5.71 3.97
CA ARG A 64 -10.66 4.47 4.64
C ARG A 64 -9.29 4.64 5.26
N GLU A 65 -8.30 5.18 4.51
CA GLU A 65 -6.96 5.51 5.01
C GLU A 65 -7.05 6.37 6.29
N TYR A 66 -7.84 7.45 6.25
CA TYR A 66 -8.08 8.32 7.41
C TYR A 66 -8.59 7.54 8.63
N HIS A 67 -9.61 6.69 8.47
CA HIS A 67 -10.17 5.93 9.58
C HIS A 67 -9.20 4.91 10.16
N ILE A 68 -8.45 4.22 9.29
CA ILE A 68 -7.43 3.25 9.69
C ILE A 68 -6.32 3.95 10.48
N LEU A 69 -5.75 5.02 9.94
CA LEU A 69 -4.67 5.77 10.60
C LEU A 69 -5.11 6.33 11.97
N ARG A 70 -6.34 6.80 12.09
CA ARG A 70 -6.89 7.21 13.38
C ARG A 70 -7.03 6.06 14.36
N LYS A 71 -7.44 4.88 13.88
CA LYS A 71 -7.62 3.71 14.73
C LYS A 71 -6.30 3.19 15.30
N ILE A 72 -5.22 3.26 14.53
CA ILE A 72 -3.88 2.84 14.97
C ILE A 72 -3.02 3.99 15.50
N SER A 73 -3.61 5.15 15.74
CA SER A 73 -2.91 6.28 16.33
C SER A 73 -2.28 5.91 17.67
N GLY A 74 -1.04 6.34 17.92
CA GLY A 74 -0.30 5.95 19.13
C GLY A 74 0.44 4.61 19.05
N SER A 75 0.23 3.80 18.02
CA SER A 75 0.98 2.55 17.81
C SER A 75 2.45 2.75 17.42
N GLY A 76 2.84 3.95 16.98
CA GLY A 76 4.15 4.23 16.41
C GLY A 76 4.41 3.58 15.05
N LEU A 77 3.37 3.04 14.40
CA LEU A 77 3.47 2.37 13.10
C LEU A 77 3.32 3.32 11.92
N ALA A 78 2.54 4.38 12.08
CA ALA A 78 2.04 5.21 11.00
C ALA A 78 2.11 6.70 11.30
N PRO A 79 2.01 7.57 10.29
CA PRO A 79 1.90 9.01 10.47
C PRO A 79 0.66 9.40 11.29
N ALA A 80 0.80 10.43 12.12
CA ALA A 80 -0.34 11.01 12.82
C ALA A 80 -1.28 11.72 11.84
N VAL A 81 -2.58 11.50 11.98
CA VAL A 81 -3.60 12.25 11.23
C VAL A 81 -3.71 13.65 11.83
N GLN A 82 -3.56 14.67 10.98
CA GLN A 82 -3.66 16.08 11.33
C GLN A 82 -4.99 16.72 10.88
N GLY A 83 -5.63 16.18 9.83
CA GLY A 83 -6.91 16.66 9.38
C GLY A 83 -7.45 15.86 8.18
N PHE A 84 -8.76 15.99 7.95
CA PHE A 84 -9.43 15.36 6.82
C PHE A 84 -10.66 16.17 6.40
N ASN A 85 -10.84 16.31 5.10
CA ASN A 85 -12.09 16.82 4.50
C ASN A 85 -12.47 15.99 3.26
N ALA A 86 -13.46 16.44 2.51
CA ALA A 86 -13.95 15.71 1.33
C ALA A 86 -12.91 15.56 0.20
N GLU A 87 -11.85 16.36 0.20
CA GLU A 87 -10.85 16.42 -0.87
C GLU A 87 -9.45 16.06 -0.41
N TRP A 88 -9.11 16.30 0.86
CA TRP A 88 -7.75 16.19 1.36
C TRP A 88 -7.65 15.39 2.66
N LEU A 89 -6.61 14.56 2.74
CA LEU A 89 -6.10 13.95 3.97
C LEU A 89 -4.77 14.62 4.33
N LEU A 90 -4.68 15.15 5.55
CA LEU A 90 -3.51 15.84 6.08
C LEU A 90 -2.86 14.98 7.16
N LEU A 91 -1.59 14.66 6.98
CA LEU A 91 -0.80 13.79 7.86
C LEU A 91 0.43 14.54 8.39
N GLY A 92 0.92 14.14 9.55
CA GLY A 92 2.23 14.57 10.02
C GLY A 92 3.34 14.05 9.11
N TRP A 93 4.33 14.93 8.83
CA TRP A 93 5.52 14.51 8.09
C TRP A 93 6.33 13.48 8.88
N GLN A 94 6.76 12.41 8.22
CA GLN A 94 7.65 11.43 8.85
C GLN A 94 9.10 11.78 8.51
N PRO A 95 9.90 12.20 9.50
CA PRO A 95 11.31 12.48 9.30
C PRO A 95 12.07 11.17 9.07
N GLY A 96 13.18 11.25 8.34
CA GLY A 96 14.04 10.10 8.04
C GLY A 96 14.13 9.83 6.55
N GLU A 97 14.68 8.69 6.20
CA GLU A 97 14.94 8.28 4.83
C GLU A 97 14.24 6.96 4.52
N ALA A 98 13.66 6.88 3.33
CA ALA A 98 13.13 5.63 2.82
C ALA A 98 14.25 4.62 2.62
N LEU A 99 13.98 3.36 2.90
CA LEU A 99 14.95 2.31 2.64
C LEU A 99 15.06 2.06 1.13
N ASP A 100 16.29 1.98 0.65
CA ASP A 100 16.54 1.37 -0.65
C ASP A 100 16.43 -0.17 -0.55
N ARG A 101 16.62 -0.87 -1.67
CA ARG A 101 16.56 -2.33 -1.71
C ARG A 101 17.55 -2.99 -0.74
N GLN A 102 18.78 -2.48 -0.66
CA GLN A 102 19.82 -3.04 0.20
C GLN A 102 19.49 -2.78 1.68
N GLY A 103 19.07 -1.58 2.01
CA GLY A 103 18.62 -1.20 3.35
C GLY A 103 17.43 -2.04 3.81
N PHE A 104 16.45 -2.32 2.92
CA PHE A 104 15.33 -3.20 3.24
C PHE A 104 15.79 -4.61 3.62
N ILE A 105 16.72 -5.19 2.84
CA ILE A 105 17.27 -6.53 3.11
C ILE A 105 18.07 -6.55 4.42
N GLN A 106 18.86 -5.51 4.69
CA GLN A 106 19.61 -5.39 5.95
C GLN A 106 18.70 -5.29 7.19
N HIS A 107 17.51 -4.70 7.04
CA HIS A 107 16.54 -4.53 8.13
C HIS A 107 15.39 -5.55 8.10
N LEU A 108 15.54 -6.66 7.37
CA LEU A 108 14.46 -7.61 7.08
C LEU A 108 13.80 -8.18 8.35
N GLU A 109 14.57 -8.48 9.38
CA GLU A 109 14.02 -8.96 10.67
C GLU A 109 13.25 -7.86 11.41
N ALA A 110 13.77 -6.64 11.40
CA ALA A 110 13.07 -5.49 11.99
C ALA A 110 11.76 -5.18 11.25
N VAL A 111 11.75 -5.31 9.92
CA VAL A 111 10.53 -5.22 9.10
C VAL A 111 9.55 -6.33 9.48
N ALA A 112 10.01 -7.59 9.59
CA ALA A 112 9.15 -8.70 10.01
C ALA A 112 8.49 -8.47 11.38
N LEU A 113 9.23 -7.92 12.34
CA LEU A 113 8.70 -7.54 13.65
C LEU A 113 7.71 -6.36 13.57
N LYS A 114 8.00 -5.38 12.71
CA LYS A 114 7.10 -4.26 12.48
C LYS A 114 5.77 -4.73 11.86
N VAL A 115 5.82 -5.65 10.90
CA VAL A 115 4.63 -6.30 10.31
C VAL A 115 3.88 -7.11 11.37
N ALA A 116 4.58 -7.85 12.23
CA ALA A 116 3.95 -8.58 13.32
C ALA A 116 3.23 -7.63 14.30
N THR A 117 3.81 -6.46 14.60
CA THR A 117 3.18 -5.43 15.43
C THR A 117 1.95 -4.83 14.74
N LEU A 118 2.01 -4.62 13.42
CA LEU A 118 0.86 -4.18 12.62
C LEU A 118 -0.28 -5.20 12.70
N HIS A 119 0.01 -6.47 12.50
CA HIS A 119 -0.99 -7.54 12.51
C HIS A 119 -1.58 -7.82 13.91
N ALA A 120 -0.98 -7.29 14.95
CA ALA A 120 -1.54 -7.31 16.31
C ALA A 120 -2.48 -6.14 16.59
N GLN A 121 -2.61 -5.16 15.67
CA GLN A 121 -3.54 -4.06 15.82
C GLN A 121 -5.00 -4.52 15.68
N PRO A 122 -5.96 -3.81 16.26
CA PRO A 122 -7.38 -4.10 16.07
C PRO A 122 -7.77 -4.04 14.58
N LEU A 123 -8.65 -4.94 14.14
CA LEU A 123 -9.20 -4.94 12.79
C LEU A 123 -9.84 -3.58 12.47
N SER A 124 -9.65 -3.11 11.25
CA SER A 124 -10.18 -1.82 10.79
C SER A 124 -11.69 -1.83 10.56
N GLY A 125 -12.25 -2.98 10.19
CA GLY A 125 -13.62 -3.16 9.72
C GLY A 125 -13.73 -3.05 8.18
N TYR A 126 -12.63 -2.75 7.47
CA TYR A 126 -12.58 -2.65 6.02
C TYR A 126 -11.98 -3.91 5.41
N ARG A 127 -12.84 -4.89 5.11
CA ARG A 127 -12.41 -6.17 4.57
C ARG A 127 -11.85 -6.06 3.17
N LEU A 128 -10.65 -6.61 2.94
CA LEU A 128 -10.08 -6.79 1.63
C LEU A 128 -10.80 -7.92 0.89
N SER A 129 -11.19 -7.69 -0.37
CA SER A 129 -11.56 -8.73 -1.33
C SER A 129 -10.72 -8.56 -2.59
N LEU A 130 -9.77 -9.47 -2.80
CA LEU A 130 -8.96 -9.48 -4.02
C LEU A 130 -9.80 -9.79 -5.24
N LEU A 131 -10.81 -10.65 -5.12
CA LEU A 131 -11.71 -10.95 -6.24
C LEU A 131 -12.44 -9.69 -6.71
N SER A 132 -12.98 -8.89 -5.78
CA SER A 132 -13.63 -7.62 -6.11
C SER A 132 -12.65 -6.63 -6.76
N LEU A 133 -11.41 -6.54 -6.28
CA LEU A 133 -10.39 -5.71 -6.89
C LEU A 133 -10.05 -6.16 -8.31
N LEU A 134 -9.84 -7.45 -8.53
CA LEU A 134 -9.54 -8.01 -9.84
C LEU A 134 -10.67 -7.76 -10.85
N GLN A 135 -11.93 -7.85 -10.41
CA GLN A 135 -13.10 -7.51 -11.23
C GLN A 135 -13.13 -6.03 -11.58
N GLN A 136 -12.82 -5.14 -10.63
CA GLN A 136 -12.73 -3.69 -10.88
C GLN A 136 -11.62 -3.37 -11.88
N TYR A 137 -10.42 -3.96 -11.74
CA TYR A 137 -9.34 -3.80 -12.71
C TYR A 137 -9.77 -4.23 -14.11
N TRP A 138 -10.43 -5.38 -14.24
CA TRP A 138 -10.98 -5.84 -15.51
C TRP A 138 -11.98 -4.82 -16.09
N GLN A 139 -12.90 -4.30 -15.29
CA GLN A 139 -13.93 -3.36 -15.75
C GLN A 139 -13.35 -2.00 -16.16
N LEU A 140 -12.34 -1.51 -15.45
CA LEU A 140 -11.72 -0.20 -15.71
C LEU A 140 -10.68 -0.22 -16.83
N SER A 141 -10.14 -1.38 -17.16
CA SER A 141 -9.13 -1.51 -18.22
C SER A 141 -9.74 -1.37 -19.61
N CYS A 142 -8.95 -0.85 -20.55
CA CYS A 142 -9.36 -0.71 -21.96
C CYS A 142 -9.79 -2.06 -22.56
N PRO A 143 -10.95 -2.14 -23.21
CA PRO A 143 -11.45 -3.38 -23.82
C PRO A 143 -10.45 -4.04 -24.79
N THR A 144 -9.68 -3.25 -25.54
CA THR A 144 -8.66 -3.74 -26.49
C THR A 144 -7.46 -4.42 -25.81
N ARG A 145 -7.27 -4.16 -24.52
CA ARG A 145 -6.20 -4.77 -23.70
C ARG A 145 -6.68 -6.00 -22.92
N ARG A 146 -7.98 -6.26 -22.89
CA ARG A 146 -8.58 -7.41 -22.21
C ARG A 146 -8.44 -8.66 -23.09
N HIS A 147 -7.39 -9.45 -22.87
CA HIS A 147 -7.13 -10.67 -23.63
C HIS A 147 -7.71 -11.92 -22.97
N HIS A 148 -7.85 -13.00 -23.74
CA HIS A 148 -8.45 -14.26 -23.26
C HIS A 148 -7.73 -14.88 -22.05
N GLY A 149 -6.41 -14.76 -21.98
CA GLY A 149 -5.63 -15.25 -20.82
C GLY A 149 -6.04 -14.56 -19.51
N TRP A 150 -6.22 -13.24 -19.54
CA TRP A 150 -6.71 -12.49 -18.38
C TRP A 150 -8.10 -12.97 -17.93
N LEU A 151 -9.04 -13.04 -18.89
CA LEU A 151 -10.39 -13.53 -18.58
C LEU A 151 -10.38 -14.95 -17.99
N ARG A 152 -9.54 -15.84 -18.54
CA ARG A 152 -9.38 -17.21 -18.02
C ARG A 152 -8.85 -17.22 -16.59
N ALA A 153 -7.81 -16.45 -16.31
CA ALA A 153 -7.23 -16.34 -14.96
C ALA A 153 -8.24 -15.76 -13.96
N LEU A 154 -8.98 -14.72 -14.35
CA LEU A 154 -10.02 -14.14 -13.51
C LEU A 154 -11.15 -15.14 -13.22
N LYS A 155 -11.64 -15.87 -14.23
CA LYS A 155 -12.64 -16.92 -14.04
C LYS A 155 -12.14 -18.06 -13.14
N LYS A 156 -10.87 -18.46 -13.26
CA LYS A 156 -10.25 -19.47 -12.39
C LYS A 156 -10.27 -18.99 -10.94
N CYS A 157 -9.85 -17.75 -10.66
CA CYS A 157 -9.93 -17.16 -9.33
C CYS A 157 -11.38 -17.12 -8.80
N GLN A 158 -12.33 -16.72 -9.64
CA GLN A 158 -13.75 -16.66 -9.27
C GLN A 158 -14.32 -18.05 -8.90
N GLN A 159 -13.97 -19.10 -9.66
CA GLN A 159 -14.42 -20.47 -9.39
C GLN A 159 -13.78 -21.07 -8.14
N GLN A 160 -12.51 -20.78 -7.89
CA GLN A 160 -11.78 -21.29 -6.72
C GLN A 160 -12.17 -20.58 -5.43
N GLY A 161 -12.59 -19.31 -5.53
CA GLY A 161 -12.76 -18.43 -4.38
C GLY A 161 -11.43 -18.04 -3.72
N GLU A 162 -11.46 -17.01 -2.92
CA GLU A 162 -10.28 -16.58 -2.14
C GLU A 162 -9.89 -17.64 -1.10
N PRO A 163 -8.58 -17.88 -0.88
CA PRO A 163 -8.12 -18.75 0.19
C PRO A 163 -8.72 -18.34 1.55
N ARG A 164 -9.16 -19.30 2.33
CA ARG A 164 -9.61 -19.02 3.70
C ARG A 164 -8.41 -18.46 4.48
N PRO A 165 -8.58 -17.33 5.18
CA PRO A 165 -7.48 -16.73 5.93
C PRO A 165 -6.92 -17.66 6.99
N LEU A 166 -5.59 -17.73 7.09
CA LEU A 166 -4.90 -18.34 8.21
C LEU A 166 -5.18 -17.56 9.50
N ARG A 167 -5.02 -16.23 9.41
CA ARG A 167 -5.35 -15.28 10.48
C ARG A 167 -5.73 -13.95 9.85
N LEU A 168 -6.85 -13.38 10.30
CA LEU A 168 -7.25 -12.04 9.93
C LEU A 168 -6.48 -11.00 10.74
N ALA A 169 -5.97 -9.98 10.04
CA ALA A 169 -5.31 -8.84 10.64
C ALA A 169 -5.53 -7.58 9.80
N LEU A 170 -5.20 -6.43 10.37
CA LEU A 170 -5.03 -5.20 9.62
C LEU A 170 -3.73 -5.31 8.80
N LEU A 171 -3.84 -5.18 7.49
CA LEU A 171 -2.74 -5.22 6.52
C LEU A 171 -2.45 -3.83 6.00
N HIS A 172 -1.23 -3.60 5.57
CA HIS A 172 -0.80 -2.40 4.84
C HIS A 172 -0.94 -2.58 3.32
N MET A 173 -0.61 -3.75 2.82
CA MET A 173 -0.67 -4.21 1.41
C MET A 173 0.30 -3.53 0.43
N ASP A 174 1.21 -2.68 0.91
CA ASP A 174 2.23 -2.03 0.07
C ASP A 174 3.55 -1.82 0.82
N ILE A 175 4.04 -2.85 1.53
CA ILE A 175 5.31 -2.76 2.28
C ILE A 175 6.48 -3.10 1.37
N HIS A 176 7.18 -2.07 0.93
CA HIS A 176 8.46 -2.14 0.22
C HIS A 176 9.42 -1.08 0.75
N GLY A 177 10.71 -1.13 0.34
CA GLY A 177 11.73 -0.24 0.87
C GLY A 177 11.31 1.24 0.84
N GLY A 178 10.73 1.72 -0.28
CA GLY A 178 10.26 3.09 -0.42
C GLY A 178 9.16 3.51 0.56
N ASN A 179 8.43 2.55 1.14
CA ASN A 179 7.36 2.81 2.12
C ASN A 179 7.76 2.50 3.57
N VAL A 180 9.04 2.21 3.80
CA VAL A 180 9.62 2.03 5.13
C VAL A 180 10.61 3.15 5.41
N ILE A 181 10.26 4.08 6.29
CA ILE A 181 11.13 5.20 6.69
C ILE A 181 11.96 4.77 7.90
N ARG A 182 13.28 4.92 7.78
CA ARG A 182 14.20 4.80 8.90
C ARG A 182 14.48 6.17 9.49
N HIS A 183 14.16 6.32 10.76
CA HIS A 183 14.54 7.48 11.55
C HIS A 183 15.21 7.05 12.83
N ARG A 184 16.50 7.39 13.00
CA ARG A 184 17.34 6.86 14.09
C ARG A 184 17.27 5.33 14.13
N ASP A 185 16.87 4.74 15.25
CA ASP A 185 16.78 3.28 15.45
C ASP A 185 15.36 2.72 15.21
N SER A 186 14.46 3.53 14.66
CA SER A 186 13.07 3.12 14.43
C SER A 186 12.73 3.02 12.94
N LEU A 187 11.83 2.08 12.62
CA LEU A 187 11.19 1.98 11.32
C LEU A 187 9.73 2.41 11.45
N GLN A 188 9.25 3.17 10.47
CA GLN A 188 7.85 3.57 10.34
C GLN A 188 7.33 3.26 8.95
N LEU A 189 6.04 2.92 8.86
CA LEU A 189 5.37 2.63 7.59
C LEU A 189 4.65 3.90 7.10
N ILE A 190 4.78 4.18 5.81
CA ILE A 190 4.09 5.27 5.13
C ILE A 190 3.28 4.72 3.95
N ASP A 191 2.38 5.53 3.40
CA ASP A 191 1.57 5.18 2.23
C ASP A 191 0.52 4.07 2.49
N TRP A 192 -0.42 4.35 3.36
CA TRP A 192 -1.45 3.43 3.86
C TRP A 192 -2.69 3.31 2.96
N GLU A 193 -2.62 3.73 1.72
CA GLU A 193 -3.77 3.85 0.82
C GLU A 193 -4.47 2.52 0.48
N TYR A 194 -3.73 1.40 0.55
CA TYR A 194 -4.25 0.05 0.33
C TYR A 194 -4.62 -0.68 1.63
N ALA A 195 -4.39 -0.06 2.78
CA ALA A 195 -4.61 -0.71 4.08
C ALA A 195 -6.04 -1.23 4.23
N SER A 196 -6.17 -2.44 4.75
CA SER A 196 -7.45 -3.16 4.88
C SER A 196 -7.28 -4.42 5.72
N ASP A 197 -8.39 -5.07 6.13
CA ASP A 197 -8.33 -6.31 6.88
C ASP A 197 -8.24 -7.51 5.94
N GLY A 198 -7.25 -8.38 6.13
CA GLY A 198 -7.05 -9.56 5.29
C GLY A 198 -6.22 -10.66 5.97
N ASP A 199 -5.76 -11.63 5.16
CA ASP A 199 -4.94 -12.72 5.64
C ASP A 199 -3.48 -12.26 5.84
N VAL A 200 -2.91 -12.49 7.00
CA VAL A 200 -1.49 -12.22 7.29
C VAL A 200 -0.54 -12.82 6.26
N ALA A 201 -0.87 -14.00 5.73
CA ALA A 201 -0.06 -14.67 4.73
C ALA A 201 -0.09 -13.96 3.37
N LEU A 202 -1.20 -13.29 3.03
CA LEU A 202 -1.31 -12.47 1.83
C LEU A 202 -0.33 -11.30 1.87
N GLU A 203 -0.26 -10.55 2.98
CA GLU A 203 0.68 -9.45 3.11
C GLU A 203 2.13 -9.91 3.05
N LEU A 204 2.48 -10.99 3.76
CA LEU A 204 3.84 -11.55 3.71
C LEU A 204 4.22 -12.01 2.29
N ALA A 205 3.29 -12.62 1.57
CA ALA A 205 3.50 -12.98 0.16
C ALA A 205 3.69 -11.76 -0.74
N ALA A 206 2.92 -10.68 -0.51
CA ALA A 206 3.07 -9.41 -1.21
C ALA A 206 4.42 -8.74 -0.93
N ILE A 207 4.87 -8.72 0.33
CA ILE A 207 6.19 -8.19 0.71
C ILE A 207 7.32 -8.97 0.02
N VAL A 208 7.27 -10.30 0.03
CA VAL A 208 8.27 -11.15 -0.63
C VAL A 208 8.34 -10.86 -2.13
N ALA A 209 7.19 -10.78 -2.79
CA ALA A 209 7.10 -10.52 -4.23
C ALA A 209 7.52 -9.09 -4.59
N GLY A 210 7.01 -8.09 -3.87
CA GLY A 210 7.25 -6.67 -4.14
C GLY A 210 8.70 -6.24 -3.93
N ASN A 211 9.43 -6.89 -2.99
CA ASN A 211 10.84 -6.61 -2.75
C ASN A 211 11.80 -7.58 -3.47
N GLY A 212 11.29 -8.55 -4.24
CA GLY A 212 12.11 -9.52 -4.95
C GLY A 212 13.02 -10.33 -4.03
N LEU A 213 12.49 -10.76 -2.86
CA LEU A 213 13.27 -11.51 -1.88
C LEU A 213 13.60 -12.92 -2.40
N ASN A 214 14.87 -13.32 -2.28
CA ASN A 214 15.30 -14.67 -2.61
C ASN A 214 14.80 -15.70 -1.57
N GLN A 215 15.07 -16.96 -1.80
CA GLN A 215 14.61 -18.05 -0.93
C GLN A 215 15.10 -17.92 0.51
N GLN A 216 16.36 -17.58 0.72
CA GLN A 216 16.96 -17.41 2.06
C GLN A 216 16.30 -16.22 2.80
N GLN A 217 16.18 -15.08 2.14
CA GLN A 217 15.56 -13.87 2.68
C GLN A 217 14.08 -14.11 3.03
N ARG A 218 13.35 -14.82 2.16
CA ARG A 218 11.97 -15.23 2.45
C ARG A 218 11.90 -16.11 3.69
N GLN A 219 12.78 -17.12 3.82
CA GLN A 219 12.84 -18.00 4.99
C GLN A 219 13.15 -17.23 6.26
N GLN A 220 14.13 -16.33 6.23
CA GLN A 220 14.50 -15.47 7.36
C GLN A 220 13.32 -14.62 7.82
N MET A 221 12.66 -13.91 6.90
CA MET A 221 11.51 -13.06 7.20
C MET A 221 10.33 -13.87 7.77
N THR A 222 9.97 -14.99 7.12
CA THR A 222 8.84 -15.81 7.56
C THR A 222 9.11 -16.50 8.89
N ALA A 223 10.34 -16.97 9.15
CA ALA A 223 10.72 -17.56 10.44
C ALA A 223 10.60 -16.53 11.57
N ARG A 224 11.13 -15.31 11.36
CA ARG A 224 11.07 -14.24 12.37
C ARG A 224 9.63 -13.82 12.67
N TYR A 225 8.82 -13.64 11.62
CA TYR A 225 7.39 -13.32 11.76
C TYR A 225 6.62 -14.45 12.46
N ALA A 226 6.79 -15.70 12.02
CA ALA A 226 6.10 -16.86 12.55
C ALA A 226 6.36 -17.06 14.06
N ALA A 227 7.63 -16.93 14.46
CA ALA A 227 8.06 -16.98 15.87
C ALA A 227 7.36 -15.88 16.69
N GLN A 228 7.32 -14.63 16.18
CA GLN A 228 6.70 -13.50 16.88
C GLN A 228 5.18 -13.65 17.02
N GLN A 229 4.53 -14.29 16.04
CA GLN A 229 3.07 -14.45 15.98
C GLN A 229 2.58 -15.81 16.51
N ASN A 230 3.49 -16.68 16.95
CA ASN A 230 3.19 -18.05 17.38
C ASN A 230 2.38 -18.81 16.29
N ILE A 231 2.89 -18.77 15.06
CA ILE A 231 2.32 -19.49 13.90
C ILE A 231 3.37 -20.51 13.43
N ASP A 232 2.93 -21.70 13.05
CA ASP A 232 3.83 -22.67 12.40
C ASP A 232 4.33 -22.09 11.05
N GLN A 233 5.66 -22.06 10.88
CA GLN A 233 6.29 -21.48 9.69
C GLN A 233 5.93 -22.24 8.41
N GLN A 234 5.75 -23.55 8.47
CA GLN A 234 5.40 -24.36 7.30
C GLN A 234 3.97 -24.07 6.87
N VAL A 235 3.02 -24.00 7.82
CA VAL A 235 1.62 -23.62 7.57
C VAL A 235 1.54 -22.21 6.96
N LEU A 236 2.30 -21.26 7.52
CA LEU A 236 2.37 -19.89 6.99
C LEU A 236 2.89 -19.89 5.53
N THR A 237 3.99 -20.61 5.26
CA THR A 237 4.58 -20.69 3.93
C THR A 237 3.63 -21.31 2.90
N GLN A 238 2.92 -22.36 3.28
CA GLN A 238 1.90 -22.99 2.43
C GLN A 238 0.75 -22.01 2.12
N GLN A 239 0.31 -21.28 3.12
CA GLN A 239 -0.74 -20.28 2.93
C GLN A 239 -0.29 -19.12 2.02
N MET A 240 0.95 -18.65 2.18
CA MET A 240 1.55 -17.67 1.26
C MET A 240 1.58 -18.18 -0.19
N GLN A 241 1.88 -19.47 -0.41
CA GLN A 241 1.85 -20.07 -1.75
C GLN A 241 0.46 -20.07 -2.37
N ARG A 242 -0.60 -20.29 -1.57
CA ARG A 242 -2.00 -20.25 -2.05
C ARG A 242 -2.39 -18.84 -2.57
N TRP A 243 -1.78 -17.78 -2.03
CA TRP A 243 -2.01 -16.40 -2.46
C TRP A 243 -1.21 -16.00 -3.70
N GLN A 244 -0.17 -16.74 -4.10
CA GLN A 244 0.70 -16.37 -5.22
C GLN A 244 -0.05 -16.15 -6.57
N PRO A 245 -0.96 -17.03 -7.02
CA PRO A 245 -1.70 -16.81 -8.27
C PRO A 245 -2.53 -15.51 -8.24
N TRP A 246 -3.12 -15.21 -7.08
CA TRP A 246 -3.92 -13.99 -6.85
C TRP A 246 -3.08 -12.73 -6.93
N LEU A 247 -1.90 -12.73 -6.30
CA LEU A 247 -0.97 -11.60 -6.32
C LEU A 247 -0.38 -11.37 -7.71
N ARG A 248 -0.03 -12.43 -8.45
CA ARG A 248 0.44 -12.30 -9.83
C ARG A 248 -0.62 -11.65 -10.72
N LEU A 249 -1.86 -12.12 -10.62
CA LEU A 249 -2.96 -11.54 -11.38
C LEU A 249 -3.26 -10.10 -10.96
N LEU A 250 -3.19 -9.79 -9.66
CA LEU A 250 -3.36 -8.43 -9.14
C LEU A 250 -2.30 -7.48 -9.73
N MET A 251 -1.03 -7.86 -9.68
CA MET A 251 0.06 -7.03 -10.20
C MET A 251 -0.03 -6.81 -11.70
N ALA A 252 -0.33 -7.86 -12.47
CA ALA A 252 -0.53 -7.73 -13.91
C ALA A 252 -1.69 -6.78 -14.24
N SER A 253 -2.81 -6.93 -13.54
CA SER A 253 -4.00 -6.08 -13.70
C SER A 253 -3.73 -4.62 -13.31
N TRP A 254 -2.96 -4.41 -12.24
CA TRP A 254 -2.57 -3.08 -11.78
C TRP A 254 -1.67 -2.38 -12.81
N TYR A 255 -0.65 -3.06 -13.34
CA TYR A 255 0.22 -2.47 -14.37
C TYR A 255 -0.52 -2.11 -15.65
N GLU A 256 -1.50 -2.93 -16.08
CA GLU A 256 -2.35 -2.62 -17.24
C GLU A 256 -3.13 -1.32 -17.03
N LEU A 257 -3.78 -1.17 -15.87
CA LEU A 257 -4.52 0.03 -15.56
C LEU A 257 -3.58 1.25 -15.44
N ARG A 258 -2.42 1.10 -14.81
CA ARG A 258 -1.44 2.18 -14.69
C ARG A 258 -0.90 2.62 -16.05
N TRP A 259 -0.61 1.68 -16.94
CA TRP A 259 -0.27 1.99 -18.33
C TRP A 259 -1.37 2.82 -19.00
N GLN A 260 -2.61 2.38 -18.90
CA GLN A 260 -3.75 3.10 -19.49
C GLN A 260 -3.88 4.53 -18.95
N GLN A 261 -3.71 4.72 -17.63
CA GLN A 261 -3.88 6.03 -16.98
C GLN A 261 -2.71 6.99 -17.24
N THR A 262 -1.49 6.49 -17.34
CA THR A 262 -0.28 7.33 -17.34
C THR A 262 0.41 7.39 -18.69
N GLN A 263 0.21 6.39 -19.57
CA GLN A 263 0.91 6.18 -20.84
C GLN A 263 2.45 6.11 -20.70
N GLN A 264 2.93 5.81 -19.47
CA GLN A 264 4.36 5.67 -19.23
C GLN A 264 4.87 4.31 -19.72
N PRO A 265 5.88 4.24 -20.64
CA PRO A 265 6.35 2.99 -21.24
C PRO A 265 6.79 1.92 -20.23
N MET A 266 7.27 2.35 -19.06
CA MET A 266 7.66 1.45 -17.99
C MET A 266 6.51 0.51 -17.59
N PHE A 267 5.26 1.03 -17.42
CA PHE A 267 4.13 0.20 -17.04
C PHE A 267 3.71 -0.79 -18.12
N TYR A 268 3.91 -0.46 -19.38
CA TYR A 268 3.69 -1.40 -20.48
C TYR A 268 4.64 -2.60 -20.39
N THR A 269 5.94 -2.34 -20.17
CA THR A 269 6.95 -3.40 -19.99
C THR A 269 6.66 -4.27 -18.77
N LEU A 270 6.38 -3.63 -17.62
CA LEU A 270 6.05 -4.33 -16.37
C LEU A 270 4.78 -5.17 -16.49
N ALA A 271 3.77 -4.70 -17.23
CA ALA A 271 2.55 -5.48 -17.52
C ALA A 271 2.88 -6.74 -18.32
N ALA A 272 3.69 -6.63 -19.38
CA ALA A 272 4.08 -7.77 -20.20
C ALA A 272 4.83 -8.84 -19.38
N GLU A 273 5.79 -8.44 -18.57
CA GLU A 273 6.51 -9.35 -17.66
C GLU A 273 5.58 -10.00 -16.61
N ALA A 274 4.65 -9.22 -16.05
CA ALA A 274 3.70 -9.72 -15.05
C ALA A 274 2.76 -10.76 -15.67
N TRP A 275 2.30 -10.54 -16.91
CA TRP A 275 1.49 -11.53 -17.64
C TRP A 275 2.24 -12.83 -17.92
N GLN A 276 3.52 -12.75 -18.28
CA GLN A 276 4.33 -13.97 -18.43
C GLN A 276 4.31 -14.81 -17.15
N ARG A 277 4.44 -14.17 -15.97
CA ARG A 277 4.38 -14.87 -14.66
C ARG A 277 3.00 -15.44 -14.33
N VAL A 278 1.92 -14.81 -14.81
CA VAL A 278 0.54 -15.35 -14.64
C VAL A 278 0.34 -16.62 -15.46
N PHE A 279 1.00 -16.75 -16.61
CA PHE A 279 0.81 -17.87 -17.53
C PHE A 279 1.88 -18.98 -17.43
N SER A 280 2.91 -18.79 -16.59
CA SER A 280 4.00 -19.77 -16.41
C SER A 280 3.64 -20.92 -15.46
N ASP A 281 2.46 -20.92 -14.86
CA ASP A 281 1.85 -21.98 -14.03
C ASP A 281 0.69 -22.59 -14.78
#